data_498ccb16e57da51bb63c833ec2900032
#
_entry.id   498ccb16e57da51bb63c833ec2900032
#
_cell.length_a   1.000
_cell.length_b   1.000
_cell.length_c   1.000
_cell.angle_alpha   90.00
_cell.angle_beta   90.00
_cell.angle_gamma   90.00
#
_symmetry.space_group_name_H-M   'P 1'
#
loop_
_entity.id
_entity.type
_entity.pdbx_description
1 polymer ?
#
loop_
_entity_poly.entity_id
_entity_poly.type
_entity_poly.pdbx_seq_one_letter_code
_entity_poly.pdbx_strand_id
1 'polypeptide(L)'
;MTLAQNSVRFFIGLMFTIGTTFAFANEQHGHEGEHNAPVHAEAHEAHEGHEEAHGEHDADHGGHGYEGMIDTQEEIQAYKEHHLQDAHDFVLFSDNEKGTHFGFPLPVILWDGETGMHFFMSSKFHHGETVAESNGAYFKLAHGKVVKTDAEGHADLGQPIDFSITKNVLGMLVAGLLMIWMFSALARSYKRGPVPTGIGRVLEPLVLYVRDEIARPNIGEKHYKKFMSFLLTVFFFIWILNLLGLTPLAFNVTGNIAVTACLALFTFVIVQFSGNKNYWGHIFWMPGVPVPMKIILAPIEVLGMFTKPFSLLIRLFANITAGHMVLMSLIALTIVLKAQFGAAGSTAISLFLSLFISLIELLVAFLQAYIFTMLSSLFIGMAVEEHH
;
A
#
# COMPACT_ATOMS: atom_id res chain seq x y z
N MET A 1 5.48 -25.71 -17.76
CA MET A 1 6.17 -25.88 -16.46
C MET A 1 7.09 -24.70 -16.14
N THR A 2 7.78 -24.15 -17.11
CA THR A 2 8.70 -22.99 -16.97
C THR A 2 8.01 -21.67 -16.57
N LEU A 3 6.80 -21.37 -17.05
CA LEU A 3 6.07 -20.13 -16.75
C LEU A 3 5.71 -20.00 -15.27
N ALA A 4 5.17 -21.06 -14.65
CA ALA A 4 4.80 -21.01 -13.24
C ALA A 4 6.04 -20.93 -12.32
N GLN A 5 7.13 -21.61 -12.66
CA GLN A 5 8.40 -21.52 -11.93
C GLN A 5 9.04 -20.13 -12.06
N ASN A 6 8.99 -19.53 -13.24
CA ASN A 6 9.49 -18.19 -13.45
C ASN A 6 8.64 -17.12 -12.72
N SER A 7 7.32 -17.27 -12.70
CA SER A 7 6.45 -16.39 -11.92
C SER A 7 6.75 -16.45 -10.42
N VAL A 8 7.01 -17.64 -9.88
CA VAL A 8 7.40 -17.80 -8.47
C VAL A 8 8.75 -17.15 -8.18
N ARG A 9 9.74 -17.29 -9.06
CA ARG A 9 11.05 -16.64 -8.90
C ARG A 9 10.95 -15.12 -8.99
N PHE A 10 10.16 -14.60 -9.93
CA PHE A 10 9.88 -13.18 -10.03
C PHE A 10 9.18 -12.66 -8.78
N PHE A 11 8.23 -13.42 -8.26
CA PHE A 11 7.51 -13.06 -7.04
C PHE A 11 8.45 -12.99 -5.83
N ILE A 12 9.32 -13.98 -5.64
CA ILE A 12 10.31 -13.98 -4.54
C ILE A 12 11.25 -12.78 -4.66
N GLY A 13 11.73 -12.46 -5.88
CA GLY A 13 12.54 -11.28 -6.13
C GLY A 13 11.80 -9.97 -5.84
N LEU A 14 10.53 -9.87 -6.25
CA LEU A 14 9.68 -8.72 -5.98
C LEU A 14 9.44 -8.54 -4.48
N MET A 15 9.13 -9.60 -3.76
CA MET A 15 8.92 -9.57 -2.30
C MET A 15 10.18 -9.14 -1.55
N PHE A 16 11.36 -9.62 -1.98
CA PHE A 16 12.63 -9.23 -1.37
C PHE A 16 12.93 -7.75 -1.60
N THR A 17 12.73 -7.23 -2.82
CA THR A 17 12.92 -5.80 -3.14
C THR A 17 11.91 -4.92 -2.41
N ILE A 18 10.64 -5.32 -2.32
CA ILE A 18 9.62 -4.57 -1.57
C ILE A 18 9.99 -4.53 -0.08
N GLY A 19 10.41 -5.65 0.50
CA GLY A 19 10.81 -5.72 1.91
C GLY A 19 11.99 -4.80 2.23
N THR A 20 13.01 -4.77 1.38
CA THR A 20 14.19 -3.91 1.58
C THR A 20 13.85 -2.42 1.38
N THR A 21 13.04 -2.08 0.38
CA THR A 21 12.63 -0.68 0.14
C THR A 21 11.73 -0.18 1.26
N PHE A 22 10.91 -1.05 1.86
CA PHE A 22 10.05 -0.71 2.98
C PHE A 22 10.87 -0.34 4.23
N ALA A 23 11.93 -1.09 4.52
CA ALA A 23 12.85 -0.77 5.61
C ALA A 23 13.52 0.61 5.43
N PHE A 24 14.01 0.91 4.20
CA PHE A 24 14.64 2.20 3.91
C PHE A 24 13.65 3.37 3.81
N ALA A 25 12.41 3.16 3.32
CA ALA A 25 11.41 4.23 3.23
C ALA A 25 10.90 4.66 4.61
N ASN A 26 10.87 3.75 5.58
CA ASN A 26 10.52 4.08 6.95
C ASN A 26 11.57 4.99 7.63
N GLU A 27 12.82 4.92 7.18
CA GLU A 27 13.93 5.77 7.66
C GLU A 27 13.86 7.22 7.13
N GLN A 28 13.39 7.43 5.88
CA GLN A 28 13.38 8.76 5.24
C GLN A 28 12.21 9.65 5.68
N HIS A 29 11.07 9.12 6.08
CA HIS A 29 9.94 9.93 6.54
C HIS A 29 10.11 10.54 7.94
N GLY A 30 11.21 10.26 8.64
CA GLY A 30 11.55 10.85 9.91
C GLY A 30 12.17 12.26 9.85
N HIS A 31 12.59 12.73 8.66
CA HIS A 31 13.35 13.99 8.53
C HIS A 31 12.58 15.18 7.92
N GLU A 32 11.34 15.05 7.48
CA GLU A 32 10.60 16.16 6.84
C GLU A 32 9.57 16.87 7.74
N GLY A 33 9.68 16.76 9.04
CA GLY A 33 8.75 17.36 10.03
C GLY A 33 9.15 18.73 10.61
N GLU A 34 10.26 19.34 10.19
CA GLU A 34 10.68 20.67 10.68
C GLU A 34 11.01 21.60 9.51
N HIS A 35 10.07 22.41 9.02
CA HIS A 35 10.32 23.78 8.58
C HIS A 35 9.06 24.55 8.15
N ASN A 36 8.83 25.64 8.92
CA ASN A 36 8.29 26.93 8.48
C ASN A 36 6.81 27.12 8.19
N ALA A 37 6.13 27.64 9.19
CA ALA A 37 5.04 28.60 9.00
C ALA A 37 5.63 30.00 8.73
N PRO A 38 5.12 30.78 7.79
CA PRO A 38 5.28 32.23 7.80
C PRO A 38 4.05 32.93 8.39
N VAL A 39 4.37 33.84 9.29
CA VAL A 39 3.57 34.90 9.88
C VAL A 39 3.03 35.84 8.81
N HIS A 40 1.76 36.30 8.95
CA HIS A 40 1.24 37.65 8.75
C HIS A 40 -0.26 37.61 8.98
N ALA A 41 -0.74 38.27 9.97
CA ALA A 41 -0.90 39.66 10.34
C ALA A 41 -2.32 40.20 10.02
N GLU A 42 -2.98 40.55 11.13
CA GLU A 42 -3.92 41.65 11.33
C GLU A 42 -5.32 41.64 10.70
N ALA A 43 -6.34 41.56 11.55
CA ALA A 43 -7.13 42.75 11.89
C ALA A 43 -8.16 42.46 12.99
N HIS A 44 -8.22 43.41 13.92
CA HIS A 44 -9.10 43.61 15.06
C HIS A 44 -10.59 43.37 14.82
N GLU A 45 -11.30 42.80 15.82
CA GLU A 45 -12.26 43.58 16.62
C GLU A 45 -12.74 42.79 17.84
N ALA A 46 -12.92 43.56 18.91
CA ALA A 46 -13.23 43.11 20.25
C ALA A 46 -14.70 42.66 20.43
N HIS A 47 -14.93 41.66 21.28
CA HIS A 47 -16.04 41.70 22.24
C HIS A 47 -15.73 40.89 23.51
N GLU A 48 -16.13 41.46 24.61
CA GLU A 48 -15.89 41.12 26.00
C GLU A 48 -16.54 39.80 26.47
N GLY A 49 -15.81 39.09 27.33
CA GLY A 49 -16.29 38.60 28.61
C GLY A 49 -17.14 37.33 28.65
N HIS A 50 -16.50 36.22 29.02
CA HIS A 50 -16.98 35.40 30.15
C HIS A 50 -15.84 34.45 30.54
N GLU A 51 -15.37 34.60 31.78
CA GLU A 51 -14.54 33.66 32.50
C GLU A 51 -15.35 32.40 32.81
N GLU A 52 -14.91 31.25 32.27
CA GLU A 52 -15.11 29.97 32.94
C GLU A 52 -13.83 29.13 32.76
N ALA A 53 -13.34 28.66 33.90
CA ALA A 53 -12.15 27.90 34.09
C ALA A 53 -12.20 26.56 33.31
N HIS A 54 -11.39 26.43 32.29
CA HIS A 54 -11.06 25.14 31.69
C HIS A 54 -9.67 24.73 32.13
N GLY A 55 -9.63 23.64 32.89
CA GLY A 55 -8.42 22.96 33.26
C GLY A 55 -7.62 22.56 32.01
N GLU A 56 -6.33 22.80 32.10
CA GLU A 56 -5.34 22.30 31.15
C GLU A 56 -5.46 20.77 31.08
N HIS A 57 -5.99 20.26 29.98
CA HIS A 57 -5.77 18.91 29.56
C HIS A 57 -4.62 18.94 28.57
N ASP A 58 -3.44 18.65 29.06
CA ASP A 58 -2.32 18.21 28.23
C ASP A 58 -2.75 16.95 27.46
N ALA A 59 -3.06 17.14 26.19
CA ALA A 59 -3.39 16.06 25.28
C ALA A 59 -2.10 15.34 24.86
N ASP A 60 -1.56 14.50 25.74
CA ASP A 60 -0.62 13.44 25.38
C ASP A 60 -1.42 12.35 24.63
N HIS A 61 -1.65 12.50 23.34
CA HIS A 61 -2.29 11.51 22.47
C HIS A 61 -1.28 10.47 21.97
N GLY A 62 -0.52 9.87 22.87
CA GLY A 62 0.24 8.67 22.59
C GLY A 62 -0.64 7.42 22.71
N GLY A 63 -0.97 6.81 21.56
CA GLY A 63 -1.27 5.39 21.50
C GLY A 63 -2.61 4.86 22.00
N HIS A 64 -3.59 5.70 22.30
CA HIS A 64 -4.90 5.21 22.74
C HIS A 64 -5.74 4.70 21.55
N GLY A 65 -6.01 3.38 21.54
CA GLY A 65 -7.18 2.87 20.84
C GLY A 65 -8.41 3.61 21.39
N TYR A 66 -9.26 4.14 20.51
CA TYR A 66 -10.43 4.92 20.91
C TYR A 66 -11.29 4.15 21.93
N GLU A 67 -11.18 4.50 23.20
CA GLU A 67 -12.05 4.03 24.27
C GLU A 67 -13.29 4.93 24.35
N GLY A 68 -14.28 4.70 23.50
CA GLY A 68 -15.52 5.46 23.58
C GLY A 68 -16.40 5.34 22.35
N MET A 69 -17.66 5.78 22.48
CA MET A 69 -18.52 5.96 21.29
C MET A 69 -17.97 7.11 20.46
N ILE A 70 -17.74 6.85 19.18
CA ILE A 70 -17.29 7.85 18.21
C ILE A 70 -18.51 8.67 17.82
N ASP A 71 -18.74 9.79 18.49
CA ASP A 71 -19.93 10.62 18.30
C ASP A 71 -19.63 11.97 17.63
N THR A 72 -18.36 12.42 17.63
CA THR A 72 -17.96 13.69 17.04
C THR A 72 -17.30 13.52 15.68
N GLN A 73 -17.36 14.58 14.86
CA GLN A 73 -16.79 14.58 13.52
C GLN A 73 -15.24 14.51 13.54
N GLU A 74 -14.62 15.06 14.58
CA GLU A 74 -13.17 15.03 14.79
C GLU A 74 -12.69 13.62 15.18
N GLU A 75 -13.39 12.95 16.07
CA GLU A 75 -13.12 11.55 16.45
C GLU A 75 -13.26 10.59 15.28
N ILE A 76 -14.28 10.80 14.43
CA ILE A 76 -14.45 10.03 13.19
C ILE A 76 -13.24 10.21 12.26
N GLN A 77 -12.71 11.42 12.14
CA GLN A 77 -11.58 11.70 11.27
C GLN A 77 -10.29 11.09 11.82
N ALA A 78 -10.03 11.24 13.09
CA ALA A 78 -8.88 10.65 13.75
C ALA A 78 -8.93 9.10 13.73
N TYR A 79 -10.12 8.51 13.93
CA TYR A 79 -10.31 7.07 13.77
C TYR A 79 -9.99 6.58 12.34
N LYS A 80 -10.40 7.34 11.32
CA LYS A 80 -10.08 7.02 9.93
C LYS A 80 -8.57 7.03 9.67
N GLU A 81 -7.89 8.07 10.13
CA GLU A 81 -6.44 8.22 9.96
C GLU A 81 -5.69 7.08 10.66
N HIS A 82 -6.05 6.77 11.90
CA HIS A 82 -5.45 5.67 12.65
C HIS A 82 -5.69 4.30 11.99
N HIS A 83 -6.89 4.06 11.46
CA HIS A 83 -7.23 2.79 10.82
C HIS A 83 -6.51 2.55 9.49
N LEU A 84 -6.12 3.63 8.79
CA LEU A 84 -5.40 3.57 7.52
C LEU A 84 -3.88 3.40 7.70
N GLN A 85 -3.35 3.65 8.91
CA GLN A 85 -1.92 3.50 9.20
C GLN A 85 -1.49 2.04 9.23
N ASP A 86 -0.19 1.81 9.01
CA ASP A 86 0.41 0.50 9.14
C ASP A 86 0.66 0.19 10.63
N ALA A 87 0.09 -0.90 11.11
CA ALA A 87 0.16 -1.27 12.52
C ALA A 87 1.08 -2.48 12.73
N HIS A 88 1.74 -2.51 13.91
CA HIS A 88 2.53 -3.65 14.36
C HIS A 88 1.67 -4.76 14.98
N ASP A 89 0.37 -4.49 15.18
CA ASP A 89 -0.61 -5.45 15.66
C ASP A 89 -1.65 -5.79 14.59
N PHE A 90 -2.05 -7.04 14.53
CA PHE A 90 -3.14 -7.47 13.68
C PHE A 90 -4.42 -7.60 14.50
N VAL A 91 -5.24 -6.55 14.49
CA VAL A 91 -6.54 -6.53 15.18
C VAL A 91 -7.64 -6.84 14.17
N LEU A 92 -8.45 -7.87 14.45
CA LEU A 92 -9.61 -8.26 13.63
C LEU A 92 -10.84 -7.45 14.00
N PHE A 93 -11.13 -7.37 15.30
CA PHE A 93 -12.19 -6.53 15.86
C PHE A 93 -11.85 -6.21 17.31
N SER A 94 -12.29 -5.04 17.76
CA SER A 94 -12.19 -4.59 19.13
C SER A 94 -13.59 -4.43 19.72
N ASP A 95 -13.79 -4.96 20.92
CA ASP A 95 -14.99 -4.72 21.71
C ASP A 95 -14.65 -3.60 22.71
N ASN A 96 -15.06 -2.38 22.35
CA ASN A 96 -14.74 -1.18 23.13
C ASN A 96 -15.47 -1.16 24.49
N GLU A 97 -16.61 -1.88 24.62
CA GLU A 97 -17.34 -1.96 25.93
C GLU A 97 -16.57 -2.81 26.93
N LYS A 98 -15.77 -3.78 26.48
CA LYS A 98 -15.03 -4.72 27.33
C LYS A 98 -13.53 -4.51 27.31
N GLY A 99 -13.01 -3.57 26.53
CA GLY A 99 -11.57 -3.36 26.34
C GLY A 99 -10.84 -4.58 25.78
N THR A 100 -11.55 -5.48 25.06
CA THR A 100 -10.95 -6.69 24.51
C THR A 100 -10.69 -6.54 23.01
N HIS A 101 -9.43 -6.61 22.63
CA HIS A 101 -9.00 -6.62 21.24
C HIS A 101 -8.76 -8.05 20.80
N PHE A 102 -9.52 -8.50 19.79
CA PHE A 102 -9.34 -9.83 19.22
C PHE A 102 -8.41 -9.75 18.02
N GLY A 103 -7.19 -10.22 18.22
CA GLY A 103 -6.13 -10.19 17.22
C GLY A 103 -4.97 -11.07 17.62
N PHE A 104 -3.89 -11.02 16.86
CA PHE A 104 -2.65 -11.69 17.21
C PHE A 104 -1.46 -10.73 17.05
N PRO A 105 -0.50 -10.81 17.98
CA PRO A 105 0.68 -9.98 17.95
C PRO A 105 1.60 -10.40 16.81
N LEU A 106 2.19 -9.41 16.14
CA LEU A 106 3.14 -9.61 15.07
C LEU A 106 4.59 -9.57 15.61
N PRO A 107 5.54 -10.27 14.97
CA PRO A 107 6.94 -10.23 15.38
C PRO A 107 7.55 -8.88 15.02
N VAL A 108 8.15 -8.24 16.03
CA VAL A 108 8.90 -7.00 15.93
C VAL A 108 10.39 -7.32 15.84
N ILE A 109 11.04 -6.81 14.79
CA ILE A 109 12.46 -7.02 14.50
C ILE A 109 13.10 -5.65 14.31
N LEU A 110 13.94 -5.23 15.24
CA LEU A 110 14.59 -3.92 15.22
C LEU A 110 16.10 -4.09 15.16
N TRP A 111 16.76 -3.19 14.45
CA TRP A 111 18.21 -3.04 14.50
C TRP A 111 18.55 -1.66 15.08
N ASP A 112 19.17 -1.67 16.23
CA ASP A 112 19.76 -0.49 16.84
C ASP A 112 21.28 -0.52 16.67
N GLY A 113 21.87 0.61 16.27
CA GLY A 113 23.31 0.73 16.02
C GLY A 113 24.18 0.51 17.26
N GLU A 114 23.63 0.70 18.46
CA GLU A 114 24.36 0.58 19.74
C GLU A 114 24.16 -0.79 20.38
N THR A 115 22.93 -1.31 20.40
CA THR A 115 22.56 -2.53 21.13
C THR A 115 22.32 -3.75 20.21
N GLY A 116 22.37 -3.56 18.88
CA GLY A 116 22.29 -4.63 17.91
C GLY A 116 20.86 -5.02 17.52
N MET A 117 20.65 -6.31 17.27
CA MET A 117 19.36 -6.83 16.82
C MET A 117 18.45 -7.19 18.00
N HIS A 118 17.21 -6.73 17.95
CA HIS A 118 16.18 -7.01 18.93
C HIS A 118 15.03 -7.77 18.27
N PHE A 119 14.55 -8.83 18.92
CA PHE A 119 13.45 -9.64 18.46
C PHE A 119 12.46 -9.87 19.61
N PHE A 120 11.23 -9.43 19.44
CA PHE A 120 10.13 -9.67 20.39
C PHE A 120 8.77 -9.58 19.69
N MET A 121 7.71 -9.92 20.41
CA MET A 121 6.34 -9.82 19.88
C MET A 121 5.73 -8.48 20.23
N SER A 122 4.91 -7.92 19.36
CA SER A 122 4.23 -6.63 19.54
C SER A 122 3.33 -6.59 20.78
N SER A 123 2.93 -7.76 21.32
CA SER A 123 2.20 -7.85 22.58
C SER A 123 2.90 -7.17 23.78
N LYS A 124 4.24 -6.98 23.72
CA LYS A 124 4.99 -6.24 24.75
C LYS A 124 4.66 -4.75 24.78
N PHE A 125 4.14 -4.20 23.71
CA PHE A 125 3.75 -2.79 23.67
C PHE A 125 2.35 -2.54 24.28
N HIS A 126 1.56 -3.59 24.54
CA HIS A 126 0.16 -3.45 25.02
C HIS A 126 -0.60 -2.33 24.28
N HIS A 127 -0.61 -2.42 22.95
CA HIS A 127 -1.20 -1.41 22.04
C HIS A 127 -0.59 -0.01 22.12
N GLY A 128 0.68 0.10 22.57
CA GLY A 128 1.42 1.36 22.66
C GLY A 128 1.44 1.99 24.04
N GLU A 129 0.77 1.40 25.04
CA GLU A 129 0.71 1.91 26.40
C GLU A 129 1.99 1.59 27.21
N THR A 130 2.72 0.53 26.85
CA THR A 130 3.88 0.08 27.63
C THR A 130 5.17 0.14 26.84
N VAL A 131 6.25 0.32 27.58
CA VAL A 131 7.62 0.28 27.06
C VAL A 131 8.08 -1.18 26.99
N ALA A 132 8.58 -1.61 25.83
CA ALA A 132 9.12 -2.95 25.64
C ALA A 132 10.61 -2.97 25.93
N GLU A 133 11.04 -3.77 26.89
CA GLU A 133 12.45 -4.02 27.17
C GLU A 133 12.97 -5.18 26.32
N SER A 134 14.13 -4.97 25.67
CA SER A 134 14.87 -5.99 24.95
C SER A 134 16.37 -5.72 24.98
N ASN A 135 17.16 -6.69 25.43
CA ASN A 135 18.63 -6.62 25.50
C ASN A 135 19.18 -5.34 26.20
N GLY A 136 18.47 -4.83 27.22
CA GLY A 136 18.88 -3.62 27.95
C GLY A 136 18.55 -2.30 27.24
N ALA A 137 17.83 -2.34 26.12
CA ALA A 137 17.26 -1.17 25.48
C ALA A 137 15.73 -1.16 25.65
N TYR A 138 15.17 0.03 25.68
CA TYR A 138 13.74 0.26 25.85
C TYR A 138 13.15 0.86 24.60
N PHE A 139 11.98 0.37 24.19
CA PHE A 139 11.30 0.78 22.97
C PHE A 139 9.84 1.09 23.27
N LYS A 140 9.31 2.15 22.66
CA LYS A 140 7.91 2.55 22.74
C LYS A 140 7.32 2.71 21.33
N LEU A 141 6.06 2.44 21.20
CA LEU A 141 5.33 2.72 19.95
C LEU A 141 4.81 4.17 20.01
N ALA A 142 5.35 5.07 19.18
CA ALA A 142 4.95 6.45 19.08
C ALA A 142 4.49 6.74 17.65
N HIS A 143 3.25 7.23 17.47
CA HIS A 143 2.66 7.54 16.16
C HIS A 143 2.82 6.43 15.11
N GLY A 144 2.64 5.17 15.52
CA GLY A 144 2.76 3.99 14.65
C GLY A 144 4.19 3.55 14.35
N LYS A 145 5.22 4.24 14.88
CA LYS A 145 6.64 3.90 14.72
C LYS A 145 7.24 3.46 16.04
N VAL A 146 8.23 2.56 15.98
CA VAL A 146 8.97 2.15 17.14
C VAL A 146 10.12 3.13 17.35
N VAL A 147 10.16 3.77 18.53
CA VAL A 147 11.23 4.68 18.97
C VAL A 147 11.96 4.09 20.15
N LYS A 148 13.28 4.35 20.24
CA LYS A 148 14.10 4.02 21.40
C LYS A 148 13.85 5.05 22.50
N THR A 149 13.66 4.60 23.73
CA THR A 149 13.28 5.46 24.85
C THR A 149 14.05 5.09 26.13
N ASP A 150 13.85 5.84 27.19
CA ASP A 150 14.27 5.47 28.55
C ASP A 150 13.28 4.47 29.19
N ALA A 151 13.60 4.02 30.41
CA ALA A 151 12.74 3.06 31.12
C ALA A 151 11.36 3.62 31.47
N GLU A 152 11.22 4.94 31.55
CA GLU A 152 9.98 5.66 31.83
C GLU A 152 9.18 6.00 30.58
N GLY A 153 9.76 5.86 29.37
CA GLY A 153 9.09 6.13 28.11
C GLY A 153 8.96 7.61 27.72
N HIS A 154 9.75 8.49 28.35
CA HIS A 154 9.67 9.94 28.17
C HIS A 154 10.73 10.52 27.21
N ALA A 155 11.85 9.82 26.99
CA ALA A 155 12.92 10.30 26.12
C ALA A 155 12.79 9.70 24.71
N ASP A 156 12.92 10.51 23.68
CA ASP A 156 13.18 10.03 22.31
C ASP A 156 14.69 9.96 22.09
N LEU A 157 15.23 8.75 22.13
CA LEU A 157 16.66 8.47 21.95
C LEU A 157 17.01 8.09 20.52
N GLY A 158 16.07 8.22 19.59
CA GLY A 158 16.23 7.93 18.16
C GLY A 158 15.38 6.76 17.67
N GLN A 159 15.36 6.60 16.36
CA GLN A 159 14.58 5.56 15.71
C GLN A 159 15.50 4.41 15.29
N PRO A 160 15.29 3.17 15.77
CA PRO A 160 15.97 2.00 15.26
C PRO A 160 15.51 1.68 13.83
N ILE A 161 16.32 0.98 13.05
CA ILE A 161 15.89 0.46 11.75
C ILE A 161 14.86 -0.65 11.99
N ASP A 162 13.66 -0.46 11.48
CA ASP A 162 12.53 -1.36 11.70
C ASP A 162 12.36 -2.36 10.54
N PHE A 163 12.61 -3.64 10.82
CA PHE A 163 12.36 -4.78 9.93
C PHE A 163 11.16 -5.61 10.36
N SER A 164 10.30 -5.08 11.20
CA SER A 164 9.15 -5.79 11.76
C SER A 164 8.19 -6.27 10.68
N ILE A 165 7.50 -7.36 10.98
CA ILE A 165 6.39 -7.82 10.16
C ILE A 165 5.15 -7.02 10.57
N THR A 166 4.89 -5.93 9.86
CA THR A 166 3.70 -5.11 10.04
C THR A 166 2.46 -5.77 9.39
N LYS A 167 1.29 -5.21 9.62
CA LYS A 167 0.03 -5.64 8.99
C LYS A 167 0.14 -5.66 7.46
N ASN A 168 0.79 -4.67 6.85
CA ASN A 168 0.97 -4.61 5.40
C ASN A 168 1.94 -5.67 4.88
N VAL A 169 3.04 -5.93 5.58
CA VAL A 169 3.98 -7.01 5.25
C VAL A 169 3.29 -8.36 5.34
N LEU A 170 2.49 -8.59 6.37
CA LEU A 170 1.67 -9.80 6.50
C LEU A 170 0.71 -9.96 5.32
N GLY A 171 0.02 -8.89 4.92
CA GLY A 171 -0.87 -8.88 3.75
C GLY A 171 -0.15 -9.26 2.46
N MET A 172 1.08 -8.75 2.25
CA MET A 172 1.92 -9.13 1.10
C MET A 172 2.32 -10.60 1.14
N LEU A 173 2.71 -11.11 2.31
CA LEU A 173 3.05 -12.53 2.48
C LEU A 173 1.85 -13.44 2.19
N VAL A 174 0.68 -13.09 2.71
CA VAL A 174 -0.57 -13.83 2.46
C VAL A 174 -0.91 -13.82 0.96
N ALA A 175 -0.84 -12.66 0.31
CA ALA A 175 -1.07 -12.55 -1.14
C ALA A 175 -0.09 -13.41 -1.94
N GLY A 176 1.18 -13.43 -1.53
CA GLY A 176 2.21 -14.23 -2.15
C GLY A 176 2.00 -15.72 -2.00
N LEU A 177 1.69 -16.18 -0.81
CA LEU A 177 1.39 -17.59 -0.56
C LEU A 177 0.15 -18.02 -1.33
N LEU A 178 -0.89 -17.19 -1.37
CA LEU A 178 -2.10 -17.43 -2.14
C LEU A 178 -1.78 -17.57 -3.64
N MET A 179 -0.96 -16.67 -4.17
CA MET A 179 -0.50 -16.72 -5.57
C MET A 179 0.27 -18.02 -5.87
N ILE A 180 1.25 -18.40 -5.03
CA ILE A 180 2.01 -19.63 -5.18
C ILE A 180 1.08 -20.83 -5.17
N TRP A 181 0.12 -20.87 -4.26
CA TRP A 181 -0.87 -21.94 -4.17
C TRP A 181 -1.76 -22.01 -5.42
N MET A 182 -2.30 -20.88 -5.89
CA MET A 182 -3.15 -20.79 -7.07
C MET A 182 -2.42 -21.25 -8.34
N PHE A 183 -1.22 -20.73 -8.61
CA PHE A 183 -0.45 -21.12 -9.79
C PHE A 183 0.08 -22.55 -9.70
N SER A 184 0.41 -23.04 -8.51
CA SER A 184 0.78 -24.44 -8.30
C SER A 184 -0.40 -25.39 -8.52
N ALA A 185 -1.62 -24.97 -8.13
CA ALA A 185 -2.85 -25.72 -8.40
C ALA A 185 -3.14 -25.77 -9.90
N LEU A 186 -2.99 -24.63 -10.60
CA LEU A 186 -3.14 -24.57 -12.06
C LEU A 186 -2.12 -25.49 -12.77
N ALA A 187 -0.85 -25.41 -12.38
CA ALA A 187 0.19 -26.25 -12.96
C ALA A 187 -0.04 -27.76 -12.73
N ARG A 188 -0.54 -28.14 -11.54
CA ARG A 188 -0.92 -29.52 -11.24
C ARG A 188 -2.13 -29.99 -12.04
N SER A 189 -3.08 -29.08 -12.31
CA SER A 189 -4.26 -29.38 -13.12
C SER A 189 -3.87 -29.78 -14.54
N TYR A 190 -2.96 -29.05 -15.18
CA TYR A 190 -2.45 -29.37 -16.52
C TYR A 190 -1.63 -30.67 -16.59
N LYS A 191 -1.06 -31.14 -15.47
CA LYS A 191 -0.40 -32.48 -15.44
C LYS A 191 -1.40 -33.63 -15.49
N ARG A 192 -2.67 -33.40 -15.09
CA ARG A 192 -3.70 -34.46 -15.06
C ARG A 192 -4.47 -34.56 -16.38
N GLY A 193 -4.51 -33.50 -17.18
CA GLY A 193 -5.23 -33.50 -18.46
C GLY A 193 -5.11 -32.16 -19.19
N PRO A 194 -5.51 -32.10 -20.47
CA PRO A 194 -5.43 -30.88 -21.28
C PRO A 194 -6.41 -29.78 -20.85
N VAL A 195 -7.47 -30.16 -20.11
CA VAL A 195 -8.47 -29.20 -19.60
C VAL A 195 -8.28 -29.06 -18.10
N PRO A 196 -8.06 -27.83 -17.59
CA PRO A 196 -7.87 -27.62 -16.16
C PRO A 196 -9.15 -27.86 -15.36
N THR A 197 -8.99 -28.37 -14.15
CA THR A 197 -10.08 -28.69 -13.21
C THR A 197 -9.99 -27.85 -11.95
N GLY A 198 -11.11 -27.68 -11.24
CA GLY A 198 -11.18 -26.91 -10.00
C GLY A 198 -10.80 -25.45 -10.20
N ILE A 199 -9.94 -24.90 -9.35
CA ILE A 199 -9.46 -23.49 -9.39
C ILE A 199 -8.78 -23.18 -10.74
N GLY A 200 -8.11 -24.17 -11.36
CA GLY A 200 -7.50 -23.99 -12.67
C GLY A 200 -8.49 -23.53 -13.74
N ARG A 201 -9.75 -23.95 -13.68
CA ARG A 201 -10.79 -23.54 -14.63
C ARG A 201 -11.12 -22.04 -14.53
N VAL A 202 -11.02 -21.45 -13.34
CA VAL A 202 -11.25 -20.03 -13.12
C VAL A 202 -10.01 -19.19 -13.48
N LEU A 203 -8.82 -19.71 -13.20
CA LEU A 203 -7.58 -19.02 -13.47
C LEU A 203 -7.18 -19.00 -14.95
N GLU A 204 -7.48 -20.07 -15.69
CA GLU A 204 -7.10 -20.18 -17.10
C GLU A 204 -7.64 -19.03 -17.95
N PRO A 205 -8.95 -18.67 -17.92
CA PRO A 205 -9.46 -17.53 -18.67
C PRO A 205 -8.74 -16.23 -18.35
N LEU A 206 -8.39 -15.99 -17.09
CA LEU A 206 -7.66 -14.79 -16.67
C LEU A 206 -6.21 -14.77 -17.19
N VAL A 207 -5.53 -15.92 -17.14
CA VAL A 207 -4.17 -16.06 -17.71
C VAL A 207 -4.19 -15.85 -19.22
N LEU A 208 -5.18 -16.42 -19.91
CA LEU A 208 -5.38 -16.23 -21.34
C LEU A 208 -5.72 -14.77 -21.67
N TYR A 209 -6.56 -14.12 -20.87
CA TYR A 209 -6.88 -12.71 -21.00
C TYR A 209 -5.64 -11.82 -20.91
N VAL A 210 -4.80 -12.01 -19.90
CA VAL A 210 -3.54 -11.25 -19.77
C VAL A 210 -2.60 -11.53 -20.93
N ARG A 211 -2.58 -12.77 -21.47
CA ARG A 211 -1.76 -13.12 -22.61
C ARG A 211 -2.25 -12.47 -23.90
N ASP A 212 -3.54 -12.62 -24.19
CA ASP A 212 -4.10 -12.34 -25.53
C ASP A 212 -4.54 -10.87 -25.67
N GLU A 213 -5.04 -10.25 -24.58
CA GLU A 213 -5.52 -8.87 -24.59
C GLU A 213 -4.49 -7.86 -24.11
N ILE A 214 -3.48 -8.29 -23.31
CA ILE A 214 -2.51 -7.37 -22.75
C ILE A 214 -1.11 -7.61 -23.33
N ALA A 215 -0.56 -8.81 -23.19
CA ALA A 215 0.84 -9.06 -23.51
C ALA A 215 1.13 -9.08 -25.01
N ARG A 216 0.33 -9.81 -25.79
CA ARG A 216 0.53 -9.96 -27.23
C ARG A 216 0.35 -8.67 -28.01
N PRO A 217 -0.75 -7.90 -27.81
CA PRO A 217 -0.98 -6.68 -28.59
C PRO A 217 0.08 -5.61 -28.34
N ASN A 218 0.60 -5.50 -27.09
CA ASN A 218 1.50 -4.42 -26.72
C ASN A 218 2.97 -4.76 -26.93
N ILE A 219 3.39 -6.02 -26.68
CA ILE A 219 4.82 -6.43 -26.72
C ILE A 219 5.16 -7.13 -28.05
N GLY A 220 4.15 -7.66 -28.74
CA GLY A 220 4.32 -8.41 -29.98
C GLY A 220 4.66 -9.89 -29.79
N GLU A 221 4.41 -10.69 -30.83
CA GLU A 221 4.52 -12.16 -30.81
C GLU A 221 5.94 -12.67 -30.50
N LYS A 222 6.98 -11.92 -30.87
CA LYS A 222 8.38 -12.33 -30.65
C LYS A 222 8.80 -12.29 -29.18
N HIS A 223 8.37 -11.25 -28.44
CA HIS A 223 8.94 -10.91 -27.13
C HIS A 223 7.99 -11.16 -25.94
N TYR A 224 6.66 -11.26 -26.16
CA TYR A 224 5.69 -11.37 -25.06
C TYR A 224 5.97 -12.52 -24.09
N LYS A 225 6.48 -13.65 -24.59
CA LYS A 225 6.77 -14.85 -23.79
C LYS A 225 7.80 -14.58 -22.67
N LYS A 226 8.76 -13.69 -22.95
CA LYS A 226 9.81 -13.30 -22.00
C LYS A 226 9.23 -12.56 -20.79
N PHE A 227 8.25 -11.69 -21.04
CA PHE A 227 7.67 -10.81 -20.02
C PHE A 227 6.37 -11.34 -19.42
N MET A 228 5.83 -12.43 -19.96
CA MET A 228 4.55 -13.00 -19.52
C MET A 228 4.54 -13.34 -18.04
N SER A 229 5.63 -13.88 -17.50
CA SER A 229 5.74 -14.20 -16.08
C SER A 229 5.65 -12.96 -15.18
N PHE A 230 6.31 -11.88 -15.60
CA PHE A 230 6.24 -10.60 -14.89
C PHE A 230 4.84 -10.02 -14.91
N LEU A 231 4.21 -9.93 -16.09
CA LEU A 231 2.87 -9.36 -16.25
C LEU A 231 1.81 -10.15 -15.46
N LEU A 232 1.87 -11.49 -15.48
CA LEU A 232 1.00 -12.33 -14.66
C LEU A 232 1.22 -12.09 -13.16
N THR A 233 2.49 -12.00 -12.75
CA THR A 233 2.81 -11.76 -11.34
C THR A 233 2.24 -10.43 -10.87
N VAL A 234 2.46 -9.36 -11.61
CA VAL A 234 1.98 -8.01 -11.26
C VAL A 234 0.45 -7.96 -11.27
N PHE A 235 -0.20 -8.52 -12.30
CA PHE A 235 -1.66 -8.54 -12.41
C PHE A 235 -2.31 -9.23 -11.20
N PHE A 236 -1.91 -10.46 -10.92
CA PHE A 236 -2.51 -11.24 -9.84
C PHE A 236 -2.12 -10.70 -8.46
N PHE A 237 -0.90 -10.18 -8.30
CA PHE A 237 -0.45 -9.58 -7.05
C PHE A 237 -1.27 -8.36 -6.68
N ILE A 238 -1.42 -7.40 -7.59
CA ILE A 238 -2.22 -6.20 -7.36
C ILE A 238 -3.68 -6.56 -7.14
N TRP A 239 -4.23 -7.47 -7.95
CA TRP A 239 -5.63 -7.88 -7.84
C TRP A 239 -5.93 -8.55 -6.50
N ILE A 240 -5.08 -9.49 -6.07
CA ILE A 240 -5.23 -10.19 -4.79
C ILE A 240 -5.07 -9.21 -3.62
N LEU A 241 -4.08 -8.31 -3.65
CA LEU A 241 -3.91 -7.29 -2.61
C LEU A 241 -5.12 -6.38 -2.48
N ASN A 242 -5.66 -5.92 -3.59
CA ASN A 242 -6.86 -5.08 -3.60
C ASN A 242 -8.09 -5.86 -3.07
N LEU A 243 -8.24 -7.14 -3.45
CA LEU A 243 -9.30 -7.98 -2.90
C LEU A 243 -9.14 -8.20 -1.39
N LEU A 244 -7.92 -8.44 -0.90
CA LEU A 244 -7.64 -8.56 0.53
C LEU A 244 -7.95 -7.26 1.28
N GLY A 245 -7.71 -6.10 0.63
CA GLY A 245 -8.07 -4.79 1.17
C GLY A 245 -9.58 -4.59 1.36
N LEU A 246 -10.40 -5.17 0.48
CA LEU A 246 -11.86 -5.13 0.59
C LEU A 246 -12.43 -6.12 1.61
N THR A 247 -11.62 -7.03 2.15
CA THR A 247 -12.05 -7.94 3.20
C THR A 247 -12.12 -7.22 4.56
N PRO A 248 -12.87 -7.75 5.55
CA PRO A 248 -12.89 -7.20 6.91
C PRO A 248 -11.52 -7.19 7.60
N LEU A 249 -10.54 -7.93 7.04
CA LEU A 249 -9.14 -7.93 7.50
C LEU A 249 -8.43 -6.58 7.25
N ALA A 250 -8.98 -5.75 6.38
CA ALA A 250 -8.56 -4.39 6.06
C ALA A 250 -7.04 -4.24 5.82
N PHE A 251 -6.48 -5.10 4.95
CA PHE A 251 -5.10 -4.98 4.51
C PHE A 251 -4.95 -3.81 3.54
N ASN A 252 -4.51 -2.66 4.02
CA ASN A 252 -4.31 -1.47 3.19
C ASN A 252 -2.92 -1.42 2.53
N VAL A 253 -2.47 -2.54 1.98
CA VAL A 253 -1.09 -2.68 1.44
C VAL A 253 -0.82 -1.71 0.28
N THR A 254 -1.74 -1.62 -0.66
CA THR A 254 -1.60 -0.75 -1.84
C THR A 254 -1.95 0.71 -1.55
N GLY A 255 -2.51 1.02 -0.37
CA GLY A 255 -2.61 2.37 0.18
C GLY A 255 -1.33 2.86 0.85
N ASN A 256 -0.30 2.02 0.99
CA ASN A 256 1.02 2.44 1.42
C ASN A 256 1.85 2.91 0.22
N ILE A 257 2.28 4.18 0.25
CA ILE A 257 3.01 4.81 -0.85
C ILE A 257 4.36 4.12 -1.12
N ALA A 258 5.04 3.59 -0.09
CA ALA A 258 6.31 2.90 -0.25
C ALA A 258 6.15 1.60 -1.05
N VAL A 259 5.09 0.83 -0.82
CA VAL A 259 4.78 -0.41 -1.55
C VAL A 259 4.48 -0.11 -3.01
N THR A 260 3.62 0.88 -3.26
CA THR A 260 3.24 1.29 -4.61
C THR A 260 4.41 1.89 -5.39
N ALA A 261 5.27 2.67 -4.70
CA ALA A 261 6.50 3.20 -5.26
C ALA A 261 7.49 2.09 -5.66
N CYS A 262 7.67 1.09 -4.80
CA CYS A 262 8.52 -0.06 -5.08
C CYS A 262 8.01 -0.84 -6.30
N LEU A 263 6.71 -1.08 -6.42
CA LEU A 263 6.11 -1.79 -7.54
C LEU A 263 6.28 -1.01 -8.85
N ALA A 264 6.06 0.31 -8.82
CA ALA A 264 6.27 1.19 -9.97
C ALA A 264 7.75 1.27 -10.37
N LEU A 265 8.66 1.38 -9.39
CA LEU A 265 10.10 1.39 -9.61
C LEU A 265 10.59 0.06 -10.19
N PHE A 266 10.08 -1.07 -9.71
CA PHE A 266 10.41 -2.39 -10.23
C PHE A 266 10.01 -2.52 -11.71
N THR A 267 8.79 -2.05 -12.05
CA THR A 267 8.34 -1.99 -13.44
C THR A 267 9.26 -1.09 -14.28
N PHE A 268 9.63 0.08 -13.76
CA PHE A 268 10.56 0.99 -14.43
C PHE A 268 11.91 0.35 -14.71
N VAL A 269 12.50 -0.30 -13.72
CA VAL A 269 13.77 -1.01 -13.86
C VAL A 269 13.68 -2.08 -14.96
N ILE A 270 12.61 -2.89 -14.98
CA ILE A 270 12.42 -3.91 -16.03
C ILE A 270 12.33 -3.26 -17.42
N VAL A 271 11.59 -2.16 -17.56
CA VAL A 271 11.47 -1.42 -18.82
C VAL A 271 12.83 -0.92 -19.28
N GLN A 272 13.62 -0.27 -18.38
CA GLN A 272 14.93 0.30 -18.74
C GLN A 272 15.94 -0.78 -19.14
N PHE A 273 16.01 -1.89 -18.40
CA PHE A 273 16.91 -3.01 -18.73
C PHE A 273 16.48 -3.83 -19.94
N SER A 274 15.23 -3.68 -20.37
CA SER A 274 14.72 -4.33 -21.59
C SER A 274 14.86 -3.46 -22.83
N GLY A 275 15.25 -2.19 -22.66
CA GLY A 275 15.39 -1.22 -23.74
C GLY A 275 16.45 -1.60 -24.75
N ASN A 276 16.06 -1.65 -26.02
CA ASN A 276 16.95 -1.86 -27.16
C ASN A 276 17.76 -0.59 -27.48
N LYS A 277 18.79 -0.73 -28.33
CA LYS A 277 19.57 0.43 -28.82
C LYS A 277 18.68 1.49 -29.49
N ASN A 278 17.63 1.08 -30.18
CA ASN A 278 16.67 1.97 -30.81
C ASN A 278 15.88 2.78 -29.80
N TYR A 279 15.46 2.16 -28.68
CA TYR A 279 14.79 2.83 -27.57
C TYR A 279 15.64 3.95 -26.98
N TRP A 280 16.91 3.66 -26.64
CA TRP A 280 17.84 4.65 -26.12
C TRP A 280 18.21 5.71 -27.16
N GLY A 281 18.34 5.28 -28.44
CA GLY A 281 18.53 6.18 -29.55
C GLY A 281 17.38 7.16 -29.75
N HIS A 282 16.14 6.72 -29.55
CA HIS A 282 14.95 7.57 -29.62
C HIS A 282 14.92 8.60 -28.48
N ILE A 283 15.28 8.21 -27.28
CA ILE A 283 15.28 9.11 -26.10
C ILE A 283 16.35 10.20 -26.26
N PHE A 284 17.59 9.82 -26.58
CA PHE A 284 18.71 10.78 -26.60
C PHE A 284 18.96 11.42 -27.98
N TRP A 285 18.61 10.72 -29.07
CA TRP A 285 18.92 11.15 -30.43
C TRP A 285 17.82 10.77 -31.41
N MET A 286 16.66 11.39 -31.26
CA MET A 286 15.48 11.08 -32.09
C MET A 286 15.79 11.16 -33.58
N PRO A 287 15.59 10.08 -34.40
CA PRO A 287 15.83 10.10 -35.84
C PRO A 287 14.83 11.03 -36.54
N GLY A 288 15.27 11.67 -37.63
CA GLY A 288 14.39 12.52 -38.44
C GLY A 288 14.19 13.96 -37.96
N VAL A 289 14.78 14.36 -36.83
CA VAL A 289 14.61 15.71 -36.24
C VAL A 289 15.88 16.54 -36.45
N PRO A 290 15.79 17.85 -36.75
CA PRO A 290 16.94 18.75 -36.84
C PRO A 290 17.75 18.84 -35.55
N VAL A 291 19.07 18.98 -35.61
CA VAL A 291 19.97 18.96 -34.45
C VAL A 291 19.61 19.95 -33.34
N PRO A 292 19.25 21.24 -33.61
CA PRO A 292 18.86 22.15 -32.54
C PRO A 292 17.63 21.67 -31.75
N MET A 293 16.69 21.03 -32.42
CA MET A 293 15.44 20.53 -31.82
C MET A 293 15.65 19.27 -30.96
N LYS A 294 16.66 18.44 -31.35
CA LYS A 294 17.04 17.26 -30.55
C LYS A 294 17.52 17.64 -29.15
N ILE A 295 18.23 18.73 -29.01
CA ILE A 295 18.76 19.20 -27.72
C ILE A 295 17.61 19.59 -26.78
N ILE A 296 16.50 20.10 -27.31
CA ILE A 296 15.32 20.47 -26.51
C ILE A 296 14.45 19.24 -26.23
N LEU A 297 14.31 18.33 -27.21
CA LEU A 297 13.47 17.13 -27.04
C LEU A 297 14.07 16.10 -26.09
N ALA A 298 15.39 15.90 -26.08
CA ALA A 298 16.02 14.89 -25.22
C ALA A 298 15.71 15.06 -23.72
N PRO A 299 15.78 16.25 -23.09
CA PRO A 299 15.34 16.44 -21.71
C PRO A 299 13.86 16.15 -21.50
N ILE A 300 12.99 16.46 -22.47
CA ILE A 300 11.56 16.21 -22.39
C ILE A 300 11.27 14.70 -22.42
N GLU A 301 11.95 13.96 -23.31
CA GLU A 301 11.83 12.49 -23.36
C GLU A 301 12.35 11.83 -22.08
N VAL A 302 13.45 12.32 -21.51
CA VAL A 302 13.97 11.85 -20.23
C VAL A 302 12.96 12.11 -19.11
N LEU A 303 12.36 13.30 -19.05
CA LEU A 303 11.27 13.59 -18.09
C LEU A 303 10.07 12.66 -18.32
N GLY A 304 9.68 12.44 -19.59
CA GLY A 304 8.63 11.50 -19.97
C GLY A 304 8.88 10.08 -19.47
N MET A 305 10.13 9.64 -19.47
CA MET A 305 10.52 8.34 -18.94
C MET A 305 10.25 8.21 -17.43
N PHE A 306 10.50 9.25 -16.63
CA PHE A 306 10.24 9.26 -15.20
C PHE A 306 8.76 9.47 -14.84
N THR A 307 8.01 10.21 -15.66
CA THR A 307 6.57 10.43 -15.41
C THR A 307 5.75 9.14 -15.52
N LYS A 308 6.19 8.15 -16.31
CA LYS A 308 5.51 6.87 -16.50
C LYS A 308 5.37 6.08 -15.18
N PRO A 309 6.46 5.74 -14.45
CA PRO A 309 6.35 5.06 -13.16
C PRO A 309 5.64 5.91 -12.10
N PHE A 310 5.83 7.24 -12.11
CA PHE A 310 5.14 8.13 -11.20
C PHE A 310 3.62 8.10 -11.40
N SER A 311 3.14 8.06 -12.64
CA SER A 311 1.72 7.91 -12.95
C SER A 311 1.16 6.57 -12.46
N LEU A 312 1.92 5.48 -12.58
CA LEU A 312 1.52 4.16 -12.07
C LEU A 312 1.40 4.16 -10.54
N LEU A 313 2.39 4.75 -9.86
CA LEU A 313 2.43 4.90 -8.41
C LEU A 313 1.20 5.65 -7.90
N ILE A 314 0.99 6.88 -8.38
CA ILE A 314 -0.11 7.74 -7.89
C ILE A 314 -1.46 7.08 -8.14
N ARG A 315 -1.66 6.48 -9.32
CA ARG A 315 -2.93 5.83 -9.64
C ARG A 315 -3.23 4.67 -8.69
N LEU A 316 -2.24 3.83 -8.38
CA LEU A 316 -2.42 2.70 -7.50
C LEU A 316 -2.72 3.16 -6.06
N PHE A 317 -1.91 4.08 -5.55
CA PHE A 317 -2.07 4.67 -4.22
C PHE A 317 -3.40 5.41 -4.06
N ALA A 318 -3.71 6.34 -4.97
CA ALA A 318 -4.88 7.20 -4.83
C ALA A 318 -6.21 6.42 -4.88
N ASN A 319 -6.33 5.43 -5.76
CA ASN A 319 -7.58 4.67 -5.88
C ASN A 319 -7.93 3.91 -4.59
N ILE A 320 -6.95 3.23 -4.00
CA ILE A 320 -7.20 2.46 -2.77
C ILE A 320 -7.45 3.38 -1.58
N THR A 321 -6.62 4.42 -1.42
CA THR A 321 -6.80 5.38 -0.33
C THR A 321 -8.15 6.08 -0.41
N ALA A 322 -8.55 6.53 -1.61
CA ALA A 322 -9.85 7.15 -1.83
C ALA A 322 -11.01 6.18 -1.53
N GLY A 323 -10.93 4.92 -1.99
CA GLY A 323 -11.94 3.90 -1.74
C GLY A 323 -12.14 3.66 -0.25
N HIS A 324 -11.08 3.41 0.50
CA HIS A 324 -11.16 3.24 1.96
C HIS A 324 -11.71 4.48 2.67
N MET A 325 -11.30 5.69 2.27
CA MET A 325 -11.85 6.92 2.85
C MET A 325 -13.35 7.07 2.61
N VAL A 326 -13.83 6.74 1.41
CA VAL A 326 -15.27 6.80 1.08
C VAL A 326 -16.04 5.77 1.92
N LEU A 327 -15.56 4.54 2.01
CA LEU A 327 -16.21 3.48 2.79
C LEU A 327 -16.32 3.87 4.28
N MET A 328 -15.24 4.34 4.89
CA MET A 328 -15.23 4.82 6.27
C MET A 328 -16.16 6.03 6.48
N SER A 329 -16.23 6.92 5.48
CA SER A 329 -17.15 8.07 5.55
C SER A 329 -18.62 7.65 5.50
N LEU A 330 -18.95 6.58 4.78
CA LEU A 330 -20.31 6.02 4.76
C LEU A 330 -20.69 5.37 6.09
N ILE A 331 -19.75 4.69 6.75
CA ILE A 331 -19.98 4.15 8.10
C ILE A 331 -20.25 5.30 9.07
N ALA A 332 -19.45 6.37 9.02
CA ALA A 332 -19.65 7.56 9.82
C ALA A 332 -20.99 8.26 9.53
N LEU A 333 -21.45 8.22 8.28
CA LEU A 333 -22.76 8.78 7.88
C LEU A 333 -23.93 8.12 8.63
N THR A 334 -23.79 6.85 9.03
CA THR A 334 -24.81 6.15 9.85
C THR A 334 -25.06 6.89 11.15
N ILE A 335 -24.00 7.41 11.78
CA ILE A 335 -24.08 8.14 13.06
C ILE A 335 -24.78 9.49 12.83
N VAL A 336 -24.39 10.22 11.81
CA VAL A 336 -24.97 11.55 11.49
C VAL A 336 -26.45 11.46 11.11
N LEU A 337 -26.83 10.46 10.32
CA LEU A 337 -28.23 10.28 9.89
C LEU A 337 -29.16 9.75 11.00
N LYS A 338 -28.60 9.21 12.08
CA LYS A 338 -29.38 8.65 13.21
C LYS A 338 -30.32 9.68 13.82
N ALA A 339 -29.90 10.94 13.88
CA ALA A 339 -30.72 12.03 14.43
C ALA A 339 -31.94 12.36 13.54
N GLN A 340 -31.88 12.16 12.22
CA GLN A 340 -32.94 12.53 11.27
C GLN A 340 -33.88 11.36 10.93
N PHE A 341 -33.32 10.16 10.76
CA PHE A 341 -34.06 8.98 10.29
C PHE A 341 -34.24 7.89 11.34
N GLY A 342 -33.76 8.13 12.56
CA GLY A 342 -33.71 7.12 13.63
C GLY A 342 -32.67 6.01 13.33
N ALA A 343 -32.45 5.13 14.31
CA ALA A 343 -31.41 4.10 14.19
C ALA A 343 -31.67 3.12 13.04
N ALA A 344 -32.90 2.64 12.86
CA ALA A 344 -33.22 1.68 11.81
C ALA A 344 -33.15 2.30 10.40
N GLY A 345 -33.63 3.55 10.23
CA GLY A 345 -33.59 4.24 8.95
C GLY A 345 -32.15 4.58 8.49
N SER A 346 -31.34 5.13 9.42
CA SER A 346 -29.95 5.45 9.14
C SER A 346 -29.12 4.21 8.77
N THR A 347 -29.28 3.11 9.51
CA THR A 347 -28.58 1.85 9.22
C THR A 347 -29.00 1.27 7.86
N ALA A 348 -30.29 1.29 7.53
CA ALA A 348 -30.74 0.79 6.24
C ALA A 348 -30.19 1.59 5.06
N ILE A 349 -30.18 2.93 5.13
CA ILE A 349 -29.62 3.80 4.08
C ILE A 349 -28.12 3.59 3.94
N SER A 350 -27.38 3.59 5.05
CA SER A 350 -25.93 3.42 5.03
C SER A 350 -25.52 2.03 4.55
N LEU A 351 -26.24 0.98 4.93
CA LEU A 351 -25.99 -0.37 4.47
C LEU A 351 -26.18 -0.50 2.95
N PHE A 352 -27.25 0.10 2.42
CA PHE A 352 -27.49 0.09 0.97
C PHE A 352 -26.40 0.83 0.21
N LEU A 353 -26.00 2.02 0.69
CA LEU A 353 -24.92 2.80 0.09
C LEU A 353 -23.57 2.08 0.19
N SER A 354 -23.25 1.50 1.35
CA SER A 354 -22.02 0.74 1.56
C SER A 354 -21.92 -0.47 0.63
N LEU A 355 -23.03 -1.21 0.47
CA LEU A 355 -23.07 -2.34 -0.46
C LEU A 355 -22.83 -1.90 -1.90
N PHE A 356 -23.46 -0.79 -2.32
CA PHE A 356 -23.28 -0.24 -3.66
C PHE A 356 -21.83 0.22 -3.90
N ILE A 357 -21.22 0.93 -2.95
CA ILE A 357 -19.83 1.36 -3.03
C ILE A 357 -18.88 0.16 -3.04
N SER A 358 -19.09 -0.84 -2.17
CA SER A 358 -18.26 -2.06 -2.17
C SER A 358 -18.30 -2.81 -3.50
N LEU A 359 -19.42 -2.79 -4.20
CA LEU A 359 -19.52 -3.36 -5.54
C LEU A 359 -18.66 -2.58 -6.56
N ILE A 360 -18.68 -1.24 -6.48
CA ILE A 360 -17.83 -0.39 -7.31
C ILE A 360 -16.35 -0.64 -6.97
N GLU A 361 -15.99 -0.71 -5.71
CA GLU A 361 -14.62 -0.97 -5.28
C GLU A 361 -14.10 -2.33 -5.76
N LEU A 362 -14.95 -3.36 -5.78
CA LEU A 362 -14.63 -4.66 -6.35
C LEU A 362 -14.28 -4.56 -7.84
N LEU A 363 -15.04 -3.78 -8.59
CA LEU A 363 -14.77 -3.53 -10.01
C LEU A 363 -13.47 -2.72 -10.18
N VAL A 364 -13.26 -1.69 -9.36
CA VAL A 364 -12.04 -0.87 -9.37
C VAL A 364 -10.82 -1.71 -9.01
N ALA A 365 -10.92 -2.65 -8.07
CA ALA A 365 -9.84 -3.57 -7.69
C ALA A 365 -9.33 -4.38 -8.90
N PHE A 366 -10.23 -4.90 -9.73
CA PHE A 366 -9.88 -5.59 -10.96
C PHE A 366 -9.31 -4.62 -12.01
N LEU A 367 -10.01 -3.50 -12.25
CA LEU A 367 -9.62 -2.48 -13.22
C LEU A 367 -8.21 -1.94 -12.92
N GLN A 368 -7.87 -1.77 -11.65
CA GLN A 368 -6.56 -1.29 -11.23
C GLN A 368 -5.42 -2.26 -11.62
N ALA A 369 -5.62 -3.56 -11.37
CA ALA A 369 -4.68 -4.60 -11.79
C ALA A 369 -4.54 -4.64 -13.34
N TYR A 370 -5.66 -4.52 -14.04
CA TYR A 370 -5.69 -4.44 -15.50
C TYR A 370 -4.91 -3.24 -16.04
N ILE A 371 -5.22 -2.02 -15.56
CA ILE A 371 -4.59 -0.79 -16.07
C ILE A 371 -3.10 -0.78 -15.77
N PHE A 372 -2.69 -1.20 -14.56
CA PHE A 372 -1.27 -1.26 -14.21
C PHE A 372 -0.52 -2.22 -15.13
N THR A 373 -1.05 -3.41 -15.34
CA THR A 373 -0.44 -4.44 -16.19
C THR A 373 -0.44 -4.02 -17.67
N MET A 374 -1.51 -3.39 -18.14
CA MET A 374 -1.65 -2.88 -19.50
C MET A 374 -0.60 -1.79 -19.79
N LEU A 375 -0.44 -0.81 -18.90
CA LEU A 375 0.55 0.24 -19.07
C LEU A 375 1.98 -0.31 -18.94
N SER A 376 2.23 -1.25 -18.03
CA SER A 376 3.52 -1.93 -17.92
C SER A 376 3.87 -2.67 -19.21
N SER A 377 2.92 -3.38 -19.81
CA SER A 377 3.13 -4.08 -21.08
C SER A 377 3.36 -3.13 -22.25
N LEU A 378 2.66 -1.98 -22.28
CA LEU A 378 2.86 -0.93 -23.27
C LEU A 378 4.27 -0.33 -23.17
N PHE A 379 4.73 -0.03 -21.94
CA PHE A 379 6.09 0.52 -21.74
C PHE A 379 7.19 -0.48 -22.11
N ILE A 380 6.98 -1.76 -21.82
CA ILE A 380 7.88 -2.83 -22.25
C ILE A 380 7.87 -2.94 -23.78
N GLY A 381 6.69 -2.90 -24.41
CA GLY A 381 6.54 -2.96 -25.86
C GLY A 381 7.36 -1.86 -26.55
N MET A 382 7.19 -0.60 -26.12
CA MET A 382 7.99 0.53 -26.63
C MET A 382 9.49 0.34 -26.42
N ALA A 383 9.90 -0.32 -25.34
CA ALA A 383 11.32 -0.54 -25.05
C ALA A 383 11.94 -1.64 -25.92
N VAL A 384 11.18 -2.64 -26.34
CA VAL A 384 11.67 -3.79 -27.13
C VAL A 384 11.34 -3.70 -28.62
N GLU A 385 10.58 -2.69 -29.04
CA GLU A 385 10.17 -2.51 -30.44
C GLU A 385 11.40 -2.34 -31.36
N GLU A 386 11.45 -3.17 -32.40
CA GLU A 386 12.44 -3.09 -33.46
C GLU A 386 11.84 -2.27 -34.60
N HIS A 387 12.23 -1.01 -34.75
CA HIS A 387 11.92 -0.24 -35.97
C HIS A 387 12.68 -0.84 -37.15
N HIS A 388 11.97 -1.37 -38.10
CA HIS A 388 12.48 -1.80 -39.42
C HIS A 388 12.71 -0.61 -40.32
#